data_9f29ec737b57074d764bfed3a942b19a
#
_entry.id   9f29ec737b57074d764bfed3a942b19a
#
_cell.length_a   1.000
_cell.length_b   1.000
_cell.length_c   1.000
_cell.angle_alpha   90.00
_cell.angle_beta   90.00
_cell.angle_gamma   90.00
#
_symmetry.space_group_name_H-M   'P 1'
#
loop_
_entity.id
_entity.type
_entity.pdbx_description
1 polymer ?
#
loop_
_entity_poly.entity_id
_entity_poly.type
_entity_poly.pdbx_seq_one_letter_code
_entity_poly.pdbx_strand_id
1 'polypeptide(L)'
;MFLEKIFGSVFGFGESIGIDLGTASVLVYIKGKGIVVREPSVVTIDKNTDTILAVGNEAREMIGKTPGNIVAIRPLREGVISDYETTERMLKYFIQKAVGSHPIAKPTIAVCVPSSITEVEKRAVEDATRQAGARKVLIIEEPVAAAIGAGIDIGKACGSMVVDIGGGTTDIAVISLGGTVVSTSLKVAGDNFDEAIIKHMRKKHNLLIGERSAENLKINIGTAYARTMPVSMDIRGRNLITGLPRNITVTSEEMLEALSEPVSMIADAVHGILEKTPPELAADISDRGIVMTGGGSLLYGLDKLIAERTHINTMIAEDAISCVALGTGKYIEYEERMKRIGAKRREREMNSVPSDIQEGVRSRQE
;
A
#
# COMPACT_ATOMS: atom_id res chain seq x y z
N MET A 1 -6.83 -21.61 28.03
CA MET A 1 -6.27 -21.64 26.66
C MET A 1 -7.13 -22.42 25.66
N PHE A 2 -7.70 -23.61 25.94
CA PHE A 2 -8.60 -24.35 25.01
C PHE A 2 -10.03 -23.80 25.03
N LEU A 3 -10.54 -23.39 26.18
CA LEU A 3 -11.88 -22.79 26.38
C LEU A 3 -11.99 -21.37 25.80
N GLU A 4 -10.90 -20.57 25.81
CA GLU A 4 -10.90 -19.22 25.18
C GLU A 4 -11.00 -19.30 23.64
N LYS A 5 -10.44 -20.34 23.00
CA LYS A 5 -10.60 -20.56 21.54
C LYS A 5 -12.03 -20.95 21.16
N ILE A 6 -12.77 -21.65 22.02
CA ILE A 6 -14.15 -22.09 21.75
C ILE A 6 -15.12 -20.95 22.07
N PHE A 7 -14.95 -20.24 23.19
CA PHE A 7 -15.86 -19.16 23.62
C PHE A 7 -15.63 -17.85 22.83
N GLY A 8 -14.41 -17.56 22.35
CA GLY A 8 -14.13 -16.42 21.48
C GLY A 8 -14.80 -16.52 20.10
N SER A 9 -15.04 -17.74 19.61
CA SER A 9 -15.77 -18.01 18.36
C SER A 9 -17.30 -17.95 18.51
N VAL A 10 -17.83 -18.10 19.73
CA VAL A 10 -19.30 -18.20 19.98
C VAL A 10 -19.91 -16.84 20.37
N PHE A 11 -19.13 -15.89 20.87
CA PHE A 11 -19.63 -14.56 21.25
C PHE A 11 -19.14 -13.46 20.32
N GLY A 12 -19.64 -13.42 19.06
CA GLY A 12 -19.90 -12.18 18.32
C GLY A 12 -18.73 -11.28 17.90
N PHE A 13 -17.48 -11.71 17.99
CA PHE A 13 -16.36 -10.96 17.41
C PHE A 13 -16.03 -11.52 16.02
N GLY A 14 -16.54 -10.86 14.96
CA GLY A 14 -16.12 -11.15 13.60
C GLY A 14 -14.58 -11.03 13.46
N GLU A 15 -14.02 -11.70 12.46
CA GLU A 15 -12.58 -11.65 12.18
C GLU A 15 -12.08 -10.19 12.03
N SER A 16 -10.83 -9.95 12.44
CA SER A 16 -10.15 -8.68 12.22
C SER A 16 -9.29 -8.81 10.97
N ILE A 17 -9.57 -7.97 9.98
CA ILE A 17 -8.98 -8.01 8.63
C ILE A 17 -8.26 -6.71 8.34
N GLY A 18 -7.00 -6.77 7.93
CA GLY A 18 -6.27 -5.66 7.33
C GLY A 18 -6.30 -5.79 5.80
N ILE A 19 -6.67 -4.74 5.10
CA ILE A 19 -6.66 -4.67 3.64
C ILE A 19 -5.71 -3.57 3.21
N ASP A 20 -4.70 -3.95 2.46
CA ASP A 20 -3.92 -3.05 1.62
C ASP A 20 -4.63 -2.98 0.27
N LEU A 21 -5.28 -1.84 0.01
CA LEU A 21 -6.05 -1.60 -1.21
C LEU A 21 -5.21 -0.78 -2.20
N GLY A 22 -4.13 -1.38 -2.70
CA GLY A 22 -3.19 -0.70 -3.58
C GLY A 22 -3.64 -0.61 -5.05
N THR A 23 -3.06 0.35 -5.79
CA THR A 23 -3.28 0.53 -7.23
C THR A 23 -2.90 -0.70 -8.05
N ALA A 24 -1.77 -1.36 -7.72
CA ALA A 24 -1.27 -2.52 -8.45
C ALA A 24 -1.78 -3.84 -7.89
N SER A 25 -1.93 -3.97 -6.58
CA SER A 25 -2.30 -5.22 -5.90
C SER A 25 -3.14 -4.97 -4.66
N VAL A 26 -4.00 -5.94 -4.34
CA VAL A 26 -4.73 -6.02 -3.06
C VAL A 26 -4.11 -7.13 -2.23
N LEU A 27 -3.73 -6.81 -0.99
CA LEU A 27 -3.30 -7.79 0.00
C LEU A 27 -4.30 -7.80 1.15
N VAL A 28 -4.68 -9.01 1.59
CA VAL A 28 -5.59 -9.18 2.73
C VAL A 28 -4.89 -9.97 3.83
N TYR A 29 -4.80 -9.36 5.00
CA TYR A 29 -4.28 -9.96 6.21
C TYR A 29 -5.42 -10.35 7.15
N ILE A 30 -5.36 -11.52 7.75
CA ILE A 30 -6.26 -11.95 8.83
C ILE A 30 -5.45 -12.19 10.10
N LYS A 31 -5.92 -11.65 11.22
CA LYS A 31 -5.31 -11.87 12.53
C LYS A 31 -5.15 -13.36 12.84
N GLY A 32 -3.92 -13.77 13.12
CA GLY A 32 -3.58 -15.16 13.44
C GLY A 32 -3.40 -16.09 12.24
N LYS A 33 -3.71 -15.64 11.01
CA LYS A 33 -3.53 -16.43 9.78
C LYS A 33 -2.45 -15.81 8.86
N GLY A 34 -2.10 -14.52 9.06
CA GLY A 34 -1.17 -13.80 8.18
C GLY A 34 -1.84 -13.29 6.91
N ILE A 35 -1.07 -13.09 5.84
CA ILE A 35 -1.60 -12.68 4.53
C ILE A 35 -2.24 -13.88 3.85
N VAL A 36 -3.54 -13.78 3.58
CA VAL A 36 -4.38 -14.85 3.00
C VAL A 36 -4.75 -14.60 1.55
N VAL A 37 -4.68 -13.34 1.09
CA VAL A 37 -4.89 -12.94 -0.31
C VAL A 37 -3.76 -12.02 -0.74
N ARG A 38 -3.23 -12.28 -1.93
CA ARG A 38 -2.26 -11.42 -2.63
C ARG A 38 -2.58 -11.50 -4.11
N GLU A 39 -3.29 -10.51 -4.61
CA GLU A 39 -3.75 -10.51 -6.01
C GLU A 39 -3.69 -9.12 -6.64
N PRO A 40 -3.56 -9.03 -7.96
CA PRO A 40 -3.62 -7.76 -8.68
C PRO A 40 -4.95 -7.03 -8.51
N SER A 41 -4.93 -5.71 -8.44
CA SER A 41 -6.10 -4.82 -8.45
C SER A 41 -6.66 -4.68 -9.86
N VAL A 42 -7.11 -5.78 -10.46
CA VAL A 42 -7.61 -5.85 -11.84
C VAL A 42 -8.96 -6.54 -11.85
N VAL A 43 -9.88 -6.00 -12.64
CA VAL A 43 -11.21 -6.57 -12.88
C VAL A 43 -11.46 -6.63 -14.38
N THR A 44 -11.99 -7.72 -14.87
CA THR A 44 -12.43 -7.86 -16.27
C THR A 44 -13.93 -7.82 -16.35
N ILE A 45 -14.47 -6.92 -17.19
CA ILE A 45 -15.90 -6.65 -17.33
C ILE A 45 -16.33 -6.84 -18.78
N ASP A 46 -17.48 -7.48 -19.00
CA ASP A 46 -18.20 -7.43 -20.27
C ASP A 46 -19.04 -6.14 -20.33
N LYS A 47 -18.68 -5.23 -21.23
CA LYS A 47 -19.36 -3.95 -21.40
C LYS A 47 -20.82 -4.05 -21.83
N ASN A 48 -21.21 -5.15 -22.49
CA ASN A 48 -22.57 -5.32 -22.97
C ASN A 48 -23.55 -5.69 -21.86
N THR A 49 -23.06 -6.44 -20.86
CA THR A 49 -23.88 -6.98 -19.77
C THR A 49 -23.56 -6.36 -18.42
N ASP A 50 -22.50 -5.53 -18.33
CA ASP A 50 -21.94 -4.97 -17.09
C ASP A 50 -21.63 -6.05 -16.03
N THR A 51 -21.24 -7.25 -16.50
CA THR A 51 -20.92 -8.36 -15.62
C THR A 51 -19.41 -8.48 -15.42
N ILE A 52 -19.00 -8.73 -14.17
CA ILE A 52 -17.61 -9.08 -13.86
C ILE A 52 -17.36 -10.52 -14.33
N LEU A 53 -16.37 -10.68 -15.20
CA LEU A 53 -15.95 -11.98 -15.70
C LEU A 53 -14.81 -12.59 -14.88
N ALA A 54 -13.88 -11.76 -14.40
CA ALA A 54 -12.75 -12.20 -13.60
C ALA A 54 -12.25 -11.08 -12.71
N VAL A 55 -11.58 -11.45 -11.58
CA VAL A 55 -10.95 -10.53 -10.62
C VAL A 55 -9.55 -11.05 -10.28
N GLY A 56 -8.62 -10.15 -10.04
CA GLY A 56 -7.28 -10.50 -9.56
C GLY A 56 -6.43 -11.19 -10.63
N ASN A 57 -5.84 -12.33 -10.29
CA ASN A 57 -4.91 -13.06 -11.16
C ASN A 57 -5.54 -13.45 -12.50
N GLU A 58 -6.76 -13.96 -12.48
CA GLU A 58 -7.47 -14.36 -13.70
C GLU A 58 -7.70 -13.14 -14.61
N ALA A 59 -8.13 -12.00 -14.05
CA ALA A 59 -8.30 -10.77 -14.80
C ALA A 59 -6.98 -10.25 -15.39
N ARG A 60 -5.87 -10.34 -14.64
CA ARG A 60 -4.52 -9.94 -15.11
C ARG A 60 -4.07 -10.76 -16.32
N GLU A 61 -4.39 -12.04 -16.38
CA GLU A 61 -4.05 -12.89 -17.53
C GLU A 61 -4.76 -12.47 -18.83
N MET A 62 -5.90 -11.79 -18.70
CA MET A 62 -6.71 -11.30 -19.80
C MET A 62 -6.25 -9.95 -20.36
N ILE A 63 -5.42 -9.18 -19.63
CA ILE A 63 -4.92 -7.87 -20.09
C ILE A 63 -4.24 -8.00 -21.45
N GLY A 64 -4.68 -7.16 -22.41
CA GLY A 64 -4.15 -7.11 -23.78
C GLY A 64 -4.53 -8.29 -24.67
N LYS A 65 -5.44 -9.18 -24.22
CA LYS A 65 -5.90 -10.36 -24.95
C LYS A 65 -7.41 -10.42 -25.14
N THR A 66 -8.15 -9.44 -24.65
CA THR A 66 -9.62 -9.41 -24.66
C THR A 66 -10.18 -8.92 -26.02
N PRO A 67 -11.33 -9.45 -26.48
CA PRO A 67 -12.08 -8.87 -27.59
C PRO A 67 -12.67 -7.51 -27.19
N GLY A 68 -13.14 -6.72 -28.15
CA GLY A 68 -13.53 -5.32 -27.94
C GLY A 68 -14.65 -5.04 -26.93
N ASN A 69 -15.51 -6.04 -26.68
CA ASN A 69 -16.59 -5.95 -25.69
C ASN A 69 -16.13 -6.30 -24.26
N ILE A 70 -14.96 -6.90 -24.09
CA ILE A 70 -14.39 -7.26 -22.77
C ILE A 70 -13.23 -6.35 -22.47
N VAL A 71 -13.24 -5.71 -21.30
CA VAL A 71 -12.17 -4.83 -20.84
C VAL A 71 -11.63 -5.27 -19.50
N ALA A 72 -10.30 -5.32 -19.40
CA ALA A 72 -9.62 -5.39 -18.12
C ALA A 72 -9.33 -3.96 -17.63
N ILE A 73 -9.81 -3.64 -16.44
CA ILE A 73 -9.66 -2.31 -15.83
C ILE A 73 -9.00 -2.41 -14.46
N ARG A 74 -8.30 -1.35 -14.08
CA ARG A 74 -7.81 -1.12 -12.71
C ARG A 74 -8.72 -0.09 -12.06
N PRO A 75 -9.55 -0.48 -11.08
CA PRO A 75 -10.54 0.42 -10.48
C PRO A 75 -9.91 1.44 -9.52
N LEU A 76 -8.64 1.25 -9.17
CA LEU A 76 -7.83 2.23 -8.44
C LEU A 76 -6.73 2.78 -9.34
N ARG A 77 -6.49 4.09 -9.24
CA ARG A 77 -5.39 4.77 -9.94
C ARG A 77 -4.78 5.80 -8.99
N GLU A 78 -3.45 5.88 -9.00
CA GLU A 78 -2.72 6.86 -8.20
C GLU A 78 -3.18 6.88 -6.72
N GLY A 79 -3.42 5.70 -6.14
CA GLY A 79 -3.84 5.53 -4.75
C GLY A 79 -5.31 5.83 -4.44
N VAL A 80 -6.13 6.23 -5.43
CA VAL A 80 -7.53 6.60 -5.22
C VAL A 80 -8.50 5.76 -6.05
N ILE A 81 -9.75 5.69 -5.59
CA ILE A 81 -10.83 5.01 -6.32
C ILE A 81 -11.19 5.83 -7.56
N SER A 82 -10.98 5.25 -8.73
CA SER A 82 -11.38 5.82 -10.02
C SER A 82 -12.71 5.28 -10.52
N ASP A 83 -13.10 4.09 -10.08
CA ASP A 83 -14.38 3.44 -10.37
C ASP A 83 -14.93 2.83 -9.07
N TYR A 84 -15.94 3.50 -8.51
CA TYR A 84 -16.48 3.14 -7.20
C TYR A 84 -17.18 1.78 -7.21
N GLU A 85 -18.06 1.54 -8.17
CA GLU A 85 -18.87 0.33 -8.23
C GLU A 85 -18.00 -0.91 -8.46
N THR A 86 -17.03 -0.79 -9.37
CA THR A 86 -16.07 -1.88 -9.63
C THR A 86 -15.17 -2.12 -8.41
N THR A 87 -14.76 -1.06 -7.69
CA THR A 87 -13.96 -1.20 -6.46
C THR A 87 -14.74 -1.93 -5.36
N GLU A 88 -16.02 -1.58 -5.15
CA GLU A 88 -16.89 -2.25 -4.18
C GLU A 88 -17.02 -3.75 -4.50
N ARG A 89 -17.32 -4.07 -5.76
CA ARG A 89 -17.45 -5.46 -6.23
C ARG A 89 -16.13 -6.24 -6.06
N MET A 90 -15.00 -5.62 -6.36
CA MET A 90 -13.67 -6.19 -6.18
C MET A 90 -13.34 -6.42 -4.69
N LEU A 91 -13.60 -5.45 -3.82
CA LEU A 91 -13.43 -5.59 -2.37
C LEU A 91 -14.29 -6.72 -1.82
N LYS A 92 -15.55 -6.79 -2.21
CA LYS A 92 -16.46 -7.86 -1.81
C LYS A 92 -15.93 -9.24 -2.21
N TYR A 93 -15.41 -9.37 -3.41
CA TYR A 93 -14.77 -10.61 -3.87
C TYR A 93 -13.58 -11.00 -2.98
N PHE A 94 -12.67 -10.07 -2.68
CA PHE A 94 -11.48 -10.37 -1.86
C PHE A 94 -11.84 -10.64 -0.39
N ILE A 95 -12.81 -9.93 0.16
CA ILE A 95 -13.31 -10.21 1.52
C ILE A 95 -13.93 -11.61 1.57
N GLN A 96 -14.80 -11.97 0.61
CA GLN A 96 -15.41 -13.30 0.54
C GLN A 96 -14.36 -14.40 0.34
N LYS A 97 -13.33 -14.15 -0.46
CA LYS A 97 -12.21 -15.08 -0.65
C LYS A 97 -11.43 -15.30 0.64
N ALA A 98 -11.27 -14.25 1.45
CA ALA A 98 -10.53 -14.31 2.71
C ALA A 98 -11.29 -15.00 3.85
N VAL A 99 -12.60 -14.71 4.02
CA VAL A 99 -13.38 -15.16 5.18
C VAL A 99 -14.52 -16.11 4.83
N GLY A 100 -14.74 -16.41 3.55
CA GLY A 100 -15.85 -17.19 3.05
C GLY A 100 -17.09 -16.35 2.71
N SER A 101 -18.02 -16.94 1.95
CA SER A 101 -19.18 -16.22 1.40
C SER A 101 -20.22 -15.82 2.45
N HIS A 102 -20.27 -16.52 3.59
CA HIS A 102 -21.26 -16.30 4.64
C HIS A 102 -20.59 -16.36 6.02
N PRO A 103 -19.83 -15.32 6.41
CA PRO A 103 -19.23 -15.29 7.74
C PRO A 103 -20.34 -15.21 8.81
N ILE A 104 -20.19 -15.96 9.90
CA ILE A 104 -21.13 -15.97 11.03
C ILE A 104 -21.29 -14.57 11.63
N ALA A 105 -20.23 -13.78 11.63
CA ALA A 105 -20.25 -12.38 12.05
C ALA A 105 -19.45 -11.52 11.05
N LYS A 106 -20.00 -10.35 10.70
CA LYS A 106 -19.33 -9.39 9.83
C LYS A 106 -17.99 -8.94 10.43
N PRO A 107 -16.90 -8.88 9.64
CA PRO A 107 -15.56 -8.53 10.11
C PRO A 107 -15.42 -7.05 10.51
N THR A 108 -14.43 -6.77 11.37
CA THR A 108 -13.86 -5.44 11.50
C THR A 108 -12.72 -5.33 10.49
N ILE A 109 -12.75 -4.33 9.62
CA ILE A 109 -11.78 -4.17 8.54
C ILE A 109 -11.01 -2.86 8.74
N ALA A 110 -9.67 -2.93 8.75
CA ALA A 110 -8.82 -1.77 8.58
C ALA A 110 -8.39 -1.69 7.12
N VAL A 111 -8.43 -0.50 6.53
CA VAL A 111 -7.98 -0.21 5.16
C VAL A 111 -6.97 0.92 5.20
N CYS A 112 -5.86 0.77 4.47
CA CYS A 112 -4.90 1.85 4.30
C CYS A 112 -5.31 2.80 3.17
N VAL A 113 -4.84 4.03 3.31
CA VAL A 113 -5.04 5.11 2.33
C VAL A 113 -3.77 5.96 2.24
N PRO A 114 -3.49 6.59 1.08
CA PRO A 114 -2.36 7.52 0.94
C PRO A 114 -2.42 8.67 1.93
N SER A 115 -1.27 9.21 2.30
CA SER A 115 -1.19 10.30 3.30
C SER A 115 -1.80 11.62 2.84
N SER A 116 -1.90 11.86 1.54
CA SER A 116 -2.48 13.09 0.95
C SER A 116 -3.92 12.93 0.46
N ILE A 117 -4.62 11.88 0.89
CA ILE A 117 -6.00 11.61 0.47
C ILE A 117 -6.96 12.71 0.96
N THR A 118 -7.90 13.11 0.12
CA THR A 118 -8.96 14.04 0.50
C THR A 118 -10.02 13.38 1.39
N GLU A 119 -10.75 14.15 2.19
CA GLU A 119 -11.85 13.61 3.03
C GLU A 119 -12.97 12.96 2.19
N VAL A 120 -13.17 13.38 0.95
CA VAL A 120 -14.16 12.78 0.02
C VAL A 120 -13.69 11.40 -0.43
N GLU A 121 -12.44 11.29 -0.85
CA GLU A 121 -11.84 10.00 -1.27
C GLU A 121 -11.76 9.02 -0.10
N LYS A 122 -11.40 9.49 1.11
CA LYS A 122 -11.38 8.69 2.34
C LYS A 122 -12.77 8.12 2.67
N ARG A 123 -13.82 8.94 2.56
CA ARG A 123 -15.20 8.49 2.73
C ARG A 123 -15.58 7.45 1.68
N ALA A 124 -15.17 7.64 0.42
CA ALA A 124 -15.43 6.67 -0.64
C ALA A 124 -14.83 5.30 -0.33
N VAL A 125 -13.59 5.24 0.20
CA VAL A 125 -12.95 3.99 0.64
C VAL A 125 -13.70 3.38 1.83
N GLU A 126 -14.11 4.19 2.82
CA GLU A 126 -14.88 3.73 3.98
C GLU A 126 -16.22 3.13 3.55
N ASP A 127 -16.96 3.83 2.69
CA ASP A 127 -18.29 3.41 2.23
C ASP A 127 -18.20 2.16 1.35
N ALA A 128 -17.26 2.09 0.41
CA ALA A 128 -17.03 0.90 -0.41
C ALA A 128 -16.70 -0.34 0.45
N THR A 129 -15.85 -0.17 1.47
CA THR A 129 -15.49 -1.24 2.40
C THR A 129 -16.68 -1.68 3.25
N ARG A 130 -17.51 -0.73 3.69
CA ARG A 130 -18.73 -1.01 4.47
C ARG A 130 -19.76 -1.76 3.64
N GLN A 131 -19.98 -1.35 2.39
CA GLN A 131 -20.91 -2.01 1.46
C GLN A 131 -20.39 -3.39 1.04
N ALA A 132 -19.09 -3.58 0.93
CA ALA A 132 -18.48 -4.88 0.68
C ALA A 132 -18.65 -5.88 1.84
N GLY A 133 -19.15 -5.45 3.01
CA GLY A 133 -19.57 -6.34 4.10
C GLY A 133 -18.89 -6.10 5.45
N ALA A 134 -18.11 -5.04 5.63
CA ALA A 134 -17.52 -4.71 6.92
C ALA A 134 -18.59 -4.30 7.96
N ARG A 135 -18.43 -4.78 9.22
CA ARG A 135 -19.20 -4.28 10.37
C ARG A 135 -18.68 -2.92 10.83
N LYS A 136 -17.37 -2.77 10.86
CA LYS A 136 -16.64 -1.57 11.26
C LYS A 136 -15.46 -1.39 10.33
N VAL A 137 -15.26 -0.16 9.88
CA VAL A 137 -14.11 0.23 9.09
C VAL A 137 -13.19 1.10 9.94
N LEU A 138 -11.90 0.86 9.85
CA LEU A 138 -10.83 1.68 10.40
C LEU A 138 -9.98 2.14 9.22
N ILE A 139 -9.65 3.41 9.18
CA ILE A 139 -8.75 3.96 8.16
C ILE A 139 -7.39 4.25 8.81
N ILE A 140 -6.33 3.90 8.11
CA ILE A 140 -4.94 4.17 8.50
C ILE A 140 -4.17 4.72 7.31
N GLU A 141 -3.25 5.65 7.53
CA GLU A 141 -2.35 6.13 6.48
C GLU A 141 -1.34 5.05 6.08
N GLU A 142 -1.10 4.89 4.77
CA GLU A 142 -0.16 3.90 4.21
C GLU A 142 1.23 3.93 4.86
N PRO A 143 1.91 5.10 5.02
CA PRO A 143 3.24 5.11 5.61
C PRO A 143 3.24 4.73 7.09
N VAL A 144 2.16 4.99 7.84
CA VAL A 144 2.01 4.54 9.24
C VAL A 144 1.83 3.02 9.28
N ALA A 145 0.99 2.48 8.40
CA ALA A 145 0.84 1.03 8.27
C ALA A 145 2.17 0.38 7.85
N ALA A 146 2.87 0.95 6.86
CA ALA A 146 4.18 0.49 6.40
C ALA A 146 5.20 0.43 7.55
N ALA A 147 5.27 1.49 8.37
CA ALA A 147 6.14 1.53 9.55
C ALA A 147 5.85 0.41 10.54
N ILE A 148 4.57 0.22 10.90
CA ILE A 148 4.14 -0.87 11.81
C ILE A 148 4.48 -2.23 11.21
N GLY A 149 4.24 -2.41 9.92
CA GLY A 149 4.54 -3.64 9.20
C GLY A 149 6.01 -3.98 9.15
N ALA A 150 6.85 -2.98 8.90
CA ALA A 150 8.32 -3.07 8.92
C ALA A 150 8.90 -3.28 10.34
N GLY A 151 8.06 -3.29 11.39
CA GLY A 151 8.50 -3.53 12.77
C GLY A 151 9.05 -2.30 13.48
N ILE A 152 8.81 -1.11 12.93
CA ILE A 152 9.20 0.15 13.58
C ILE A 152 8.28 0.41 14.77
N ASP A 153 8.86 0.69 15.95
CA ASP A 153 8.11 1.10 17.13
C ASP A 153 7.73 2.59 17.01
N ILE A 154 6.60 2.84 16.39
CA ILE A 154 6.09 4.20 16.14
C ILE A 154 5.70 4.95 17.42
N GLY A 155 5.48 4.25 18.55
CA GLY A 155 5.05 4.85 19.83
C GLY A 155 6.16 5.61 20.56
N LYS A 156 7.41 5.47 20.15
CA LYS A 156 8.55 6.16 20.77
C LYS A 156 8.61 7.62 20.37
N ALA A 157 9.14 8.46 21.31
CA ALA A 157 9.49 9.85 21.03
C ALA A 157 10.82 9.89 20.24
N CYS A 158 10.78 9.44 18.99
CA CYS A 158 11.93 9.32 18.11
C CYS A 158 11.48 9.39 16.65
N GLY A 159 12.21 10.16 15.83
CA GLY A 159 11.95 10.29 14.41
C GLY A 159 12.23 8.98 13.65
N SER A 160 11.26 8.51 12.87
CA SER A 160 11.41 7.39 11.94
C SER A 160 10.90 7.80 10.57
N MET A 161 11.71 7.64 9.55
CA MET A 161 11.31 7.95 8.17
C MET A 161 11.01 6.68 7.40
N VAL A 162 9.84 6.66 6.77
CA VAL A 162 9.39 5.56 5.91
C VAL A 162 9.09 6.11 4.52
N VAL A 163 9.52 5.36 3.51
CA VAL A 163 9.26 5.62 2.08
C VAL A 163 8.57 4.39 1.52
N ASP A 164 7.27 4.46 1.36
CA ASP A 164 6.47 3.39 0.77
C ASP A 164 6.26 3.64 -0.72
N ILE A 165 6.82 2.78 -1.56
CA ILE A 165 6.76 2.90 -3.02
C ILE A 165 5.86 1.79 -3.56
N GLY A 166 4.60 2.15 -3.80
CA GLY A 166 3.59 1.23 -4.31
C GLY A 166 3.59 1.09 -5.83
N GLY A 167 2.41 0.79 -6.39
CA GLY A 167 2.19 0.80 -7.84
C GLY A 167 1.88 2.19 -8.37
N GLY A 168 0.98 2.92 -7.73
CA GLY A 168 0.48 4.23 -8.18
C GLY A 168 1.02 5.43 -7.41
N THR A 169 1.45 5.24 -6.16
CA THR A 169 1.91 6.31 -5.26
C THR A 169 3.21 5.94 -4.56
N THR A 170 3.97 6.96 -4.23
CA THR A 170 5.07 6.91 -3.26
C THR A 170 4.70 7.79 -2.09
N ASP A 171 4.49 7.17 -0.93
CA ASP A 171 4.13 7.82 0.31
C ASP A 171 5.35 7.92 1.23
N ILE A 172 5.72 9.15 1.58
CA ILE A 172 6.89 9.47 2.37
C ILE A 172 6.42 10.13 3.66
N ALA A 173 6.82 9.61 4.81
CA ALA A 173 6.45 10.20 6.09
C ALA A 173 7.56 10.09 7.14
N VAL A 174 7.61 11.10 8.00
CA VAL A 174 8.33 11.10 9.28
C VAL A 174 7.29 10.88 10.37
N ILE A 175 7.51 9.85 11.17
CA ILE A 175 6.59 9.37 12.19
C ILE A 175 7.27 9.48 13.56
N SER A 176 6.55 9.98 14.56
CA SER A 176 6.98 10.03 15.97
C SER A 176 5.76 10.00 16.88
N LEU A 177 5.86 9.37 18.06
CA LEU A 177 4.78 9.29 19.07
C LEU A 177 3.44 8.77 18.53
N GLY A 178 3.50 7.85 17.58
CA GLY A 178 2.33 7.21 16.97
C GLY A 178 1.61 8.04 15.93
N GLY A 179 2.14 9.20 15.53
CA GLY A 179 1.56 10.10 14.55
C GLY A 179 2.51 10.54 13.45
N THR A 180 1.95 10.97 12.33
CA THR A 180 2.68 11.57 11.21
C THR A 180 3.04 13.01 11.55
N VAL A 181 4.34 13.35 11.49
CA VAL A 181 4.85 14.71 11.75
C VAL A 181 4.92 15.52 10.45
N VAL A 182 5.53 14.93 9.42
CA VAL A 182 5.62 15.48 8.06
C VAL A 182 5.38 14.35 7.10
N SER A 183 4.58 14.59 6.06
CA SER A 183 4.36 13.61 4.99
C SER A 183 4.12 14.26 3.64
N THR A 184 4.29 13.46 2.60
CA THR A 184 3.86 13.76 1.24
C THR A 184 3.52 12.48 0.52
N SER A 185 2.60 12.56 -0.43
CA SER A 185 2.30 11.48 -1.36
C SER A 185 2.58 11.97 -2.77
N LEU A 186 3.42 11.24 -3.49
CA LEU A 186 3.82 11.52 -4.86
C LEU A 186 3.14 10.54 -5.79
N LYS A 187 2.52 11.02 -6.87
CA LYS A 187 1.91 10.18 -7.90
C LYS A 187 2.95 9.69 -8.92
N VAL A 188 4.06 9.21 -8.41
CA VAL A 188 5.15 8.58 -9.18
C VAL A 188 5.58 7.33 -8.44
N ALA A 189 5.39 6.16 -9.08
CA ALA A 189 5.68 4.86 -8.48
C ALA A 189 5.85 3.77 -9.56
N GLY A 190 5.57 2.52 -9.23
CA GLY A 190 5.81 1.36 -10.10
C GLY A 190 5.17 1.44 -11.49
N ASP A 191 3.98 2.00 -11.63
CA ASP A 191 3.29 2.17 -12.91
C ASP A 191 4.00 3.21 -13.80
N ASN A 192 4.53 4.27 -13.19
CA ASN A 192 5.32 5.29 -13.91
C ASN A 192 6.66 4.71 -14.40
N PHE A 193 7.24 3.75 -13.66
CA PHE A 193 8.42 3.02 -14.14
C PHE A 193 8.09 2.22 -15.39
N ASP A 194 6.96 1.53 -15.42
CA ASP A 194 6.50 0.77 -16.59
C ASP A 194 6.23 1.67 -17.79
N GLU A 195 5.57 2.82 -17.58
CA GLU A 195 5.33 3.82 -18.63
C GLU A 195 6.62 4.41 -19.18
N ALA A 196 7.61 4.71 -18.32
CA ALA A 196 8.91 5.20 -18.73
C ALA A 196 9.66 4.18 -19.60
N ILE A 197 9.60 2.89 -19.23
CA ILE A 197 10.15 1.78 -20.03
C ILE A 197 9.45 1.70 -21.38
N ILE A 198 8.10 1.72 -21.43
CA ILE A 198 7.33 1.68 -22.69
C ILE A 198 7.73 2.85 -23.60
N LYS A 199 7.82 4.05 -23.04
CA LYS A 199 8.22 5.27 -23.76
C LYS A 199 9.65 5.15 -24.31
N HIS A 200 10.58 4.62 -23.51
CA HIS A 200 11.97 4.39 -23.91
C HIS A 200 12.06 3.39 -25.07
N MET A 201 11.40 2.23 -24.96
CA MET A 201 11.35 1.21 -25.99
C MET A 201 10.78 1.74 -27.30
N ARG A 202 9.73 2.54 -27.22
CA ARG A 202 9.13 3.20 -28.39
C ARG A 202 10.10 4.18 -29.06
N LYS A 203 10.76 5.03 -28.25
CA LYS A 203 11.65 6.09 -28.75
C LYS A 203 12.96 5.54 -29.32
N LYS A 204 13.62 4.63 -28.61
CA LYS A 204 14.96 4.13 -28.95
C LYS A 204 14.95 3.00 -29.96
N HIS A 205 13.98 2.09 -29.86
CA HIS A 205 13.93 0.85 -30.64
C HIS A 205 12.79 0.82 -31.67
N ASN A 206 11.93 1.83 -31.74
CA ASN A 206 10.67 1.80 -32.53
C ASN A 206 9.85 0.54 -32.23
N LEU A 207 9.86 0.09 -30.97
CA LEU A 207 9.20 -1.15 -30.53
C LEU A 207 8.05 -0.82 -29.57
N LEU A 208 6.85 -1.26 -29.91
CA LEU A 208 5.69 -1.19 -29.02
C LEU A 208 5.62 -2.47 -28.18
N ILE A 209 5.70 -2.31 -26.88
CA ILE A 209 5.51 -3.37 -25.89
C ILE A 209 4.29 -3.07 -25.02
N GLY A 210 3.71 -4.10 -24.43
CA GLY A 210 2.59 -3.95 -23.48
C GLY A 210 3.06 -3.76 -22.04
N GLU A 211 2.14 -3.33 -21.16
CA GLU A 211 2.39 -3.12 -19.73
C GLU A 211 3.06 -4.32 -19.06
N ARG A 212 2.56 -5.53 -19.29
CA ARG A 212 3.14 -6.76 -18.73
C ARG A 212 4.61 -6.97 -19.12
N SER A 213 4.95 -6.60 -20.35
CA SER A 213 6.33 -6.71 -20.84
C SER A 213 7.24 -5.67 -20.19
N ALA A 214 6.73 -4.46 -19.98
CA ALA A 214 7.44 -3.40 -19.27
C ALA A 214 7.66 -3.77 -17.80
N GLU A 215 6.64 -4.26 -17.13
CA GLU A 215 6.73 -4.77 -15.76
C GLU A 215 7.78 -5.88 -15.61
N ASN A 216 7.82 -6.81 -16.58
CA ASN A 216 8.85 -7.85 -16.59
C ASN A 216 10.26 -7.28 -16.77
N LEU A 217 10.46 -6.28 -17.63
CA LEU A 217 11.75 -5.57 -17.77
C LEU A 217 12.13 -4.87 -16.47
N LYS A 218 11.18 -4.15 -15.84
CA LYS A 218 11.38 -3.48 -14.56
C LYS A 218 11.84 -4.46 -13.47
N ILE A 219 11.16 -5.58 -13.32
CA ILE A 219 11.44 -6.57 -12.26
C ILE A 219 12.80 -7.27 -12.49
N ASN A 220 13.10 -7.67 -13.72
CA ASN A 220 14.28 -8.51 -13.99
C ASN A 220 15.57 -7.71 -14.21
N ILE A 221 15.50 -6.58 -14.93
CA ILE A 221 16.69 -5.81 -15.33
C ILE A 221 16.60 -4.32 -14.99
N GLY A 222 15.44 -3.85 -14.44
CA GLY A 222 15.26 -2.47 -13.99
C GLY A 222 16.31 -2.07 -12.96
N THR A 223 16.78 -0.83 -13.04
CA THR A 223 17.81 -0.32 -12.13
C THR A 223 17.71 1.18 -11.97
N ALA A 224 17.87 1.67 -10.75
CA ALA A 224 17.97 3.07 -10.38
C ALA A 224 19.44 3.50 -10.17
N TYR A 225 20.37 2.55 -10.14
CA TYR A 225 21.79 2.80 -9.89
C TYR A 225 22.64 1.89 -10.77
N ALA A 226 23.82 2.34 -11.18
CA ALA A 226 24.70 1.57 -12.05
C ALA A 226 25.04 0.20 -11.44
N ARG A 227 24.85 -0.87 -12.22
CA ARG A 227 25.22 -2.22 -11.81
C ARG A 227 26.70 -2.45 -12.06
N THR A 228 27.36 -3.18 -11.15
CA THR A 228 28.77 -3.60 -11.34
C THR A 228 28.93 -4.51 -12.56
N MET A 229 27.94 -5.38 -12.79
CA MET A 229 27.84 -6.22 -13.98
C MET A 229 26.49 -5.98 -14.66
N PRO A 230 26.51 -5.54 -15.93
CA PRO A 230 25.27 -5.38 -16.69
C PRO A 230 24.51 -6.71 -16.83
N VAL A 231 23.20 -6.65 -16.77
CA VAL A 231 22.31 -7.77 -17.07
C VAL A 231 21.48 -7.42 -18.30
N SER A 232 21.06 -8.44 -19.05
CA SER A 232 20.26 -8.25 -20.25
C SER A 232 19.08 -9.21 -20.29
N MET A 233 18.06 -8.85 -21.05
CA MET A 233 16.85 -9.63 -21.24
C MET A 233 16.34 -9.49 -22.67
N ASP A 234 15.91 -10.58 -23.27
CA ASP A 234 15.24 -10.56 -24.57
C ASP A 234 13.77 -10.21 -24.40
N ILE A 235 13.29 -9.29 -25.25
CA ILE A 235 11.91 -8.88 -25.26
C ILE A 235 11.34 -8.90 -26.67
N ARG A 236 10.06 -9.25 -26.77
CA ARG A 236 9.29 -9.26 -28.02
C ARG A 236 8.24 -8.15 -28.01
N GLY A 237 8.17 -7.39 -29.10
CA GLY A 237 7.17 -6.36 -29.30
C GLY A 237 6.81 -6.23 -30.78
N ARG A 238 5.94 -5.25 -31.09
CA ARG A 238 5.58 -4.91 -32.45
C ARG A 238 6.47 -3.77 -32.94
N ASN A 239 7.20 -3.98 -34.03
CA ASN A 239 7.97 -2.93 -34.68
C ASN A 239 7.00 -1.89 -35.26
N LEU A 240 7.18 -0.62 -34.91
CA LEU A 240 6.29 0.48 -35.31
C LEU A 240 6.46 0.89 -36.79
N ILE A 241 7.59 0.54 -37.43
CA ILE A 241 7.87 0.87 -38.83
C ILE A 241 7.28 -0.20 -39.75
N THR A 242 7.50 -1.50 -39.44
CA THR A 242 7.07 -2.61 -40.28
C THR A 242 5.72 -3.21 -39.91
N GLY A 243 5.25 -2.93 -38.69
CA GLY A 243 4.03 -3.55 -38.10
C GLY A 243 4.23 -4.99 -37.62
N LEU A 244 5.39 -5.60 -37.87
CA LEU A 244 5.66 -7.01 -37.61
C LEU A 244 6.23 -7.24 -36.19
N PRO A 245 6.08 -8.46 -35.63
CA PRO A 245 6.77 -8.84 -34.40
C PRO A 245 8.29 -8.76 -34.55
N ARG A 246 8.96 -8.22 -33.54
CA ARG A 246 10.42 -8.12 -33.48
C ARG A 246 10.92 -8.49 -32.09
N ASN A 247 11.99 -9.26 -32.00
CA ASN A 247 12.73 -9.54 -30.78
C ASN A 247 13.96 -8.62 -30.73
N ILE A 248 14.26 -8.12 -29.54
CA ILE A 248 15.49 -7.38 -29.25
C ILE A 248 16.00 -7.77 -27.86
N THR A 249 17.31 -7.60 -27.65
CA THR A 249 17.94 -7.70 -26.33
C THR A 249 18.05 -6.32 -25.74
N VAL A 250 17.63 -6.15 -24.49
CA VAL A 250 17.65 -4.88 -23.73
C VAL A 250 18.56 -5.06 -22.53
N THR A 251 19.32 -4.03 -22.16
CA THR A 251 20.28 -4.08 -21.05
C THR A 251 19.82 -3.27 -19.84
N SER A 252 20.38 -3.55 -18.67
CA SER A 252 20.15 -2.77 -17.46
C SER A 252 20.64 -1.32 -17.58
N GLU A 253 21.65 -1.06 -18.41
CA GLU A 253 22.13 0.31 -18.69
C GLU A 253 21.06 1.13 -19.41
N GLU A 254 20.34 0.50 -20.36
CA GLU A 254 19.19 1.12 -21.00
C GLU A 254 18.03 1.37 -20.02
N MET A 255 17.85 0.48 -19.06
CA MET A 255 16.83 0.67 -18.01
C MET A 255 17.21 1.79 -17.05
N LEU A 256 18.49 1.96 -16.74
CA LEU A 256 18.98 3.11 -15.96
C LEU A 256 18.65 4.44 -16.66
N GLU A 257 18.88 4.49 -17.98
CA GLU A 257 18.52 5.68 -18.80
C GLU A 257 17.00 5.91 -18.78
N ALA A 258 16.22 4.84 -19.00
CA ALA A 258 14.75 4.93 -19.08
C ALA A 258 14.10 5.39 -17.76
N LEU A 259 14.64 4.93 -16.62
CA LEU A 259 14.06 5.16 -15.29
C LEU A 259 14.63 6.38 -14.58
N SER A 260 15.61 7.08 -15.17
CA SER A 260 16.31 8.21 -14.53
C SER A 260 15.38 9.31 -14.02
N GLU A 261 14.37 9.68 -14.81
CA GLU A 261 13.42 10.75 -14.45
C GLU A 261 12.52 10.35 -13.24
N PRO A 262 11.74 9.25 -13.28
CA PRO A 262 10.86 8.91 -12.16
C PRO A 262 11.60 8.57 -10.87
N VAL A 263 12.78 7.94 -10.93
CA VAL A 263 13.55 7.64 -9.70
C VAL A 263 14.15 8.90 -9.08
N SER A 264 14.56 9.88 -9.91
CA SER A 264 15.05 11.17 -9.43
C SER A 264 13.94 11.94 -8.71
N MET A 265 12.72 11.95 -9.27
CA MET A 265 11.56 12.59 -8.62
C MET A 265 11.29 12.03 -7.22
N ILE A 266 11.40 10.71 -7.05
CA ILE A 266 11.24 10.07 -5.74
C ILE A 266 12.36 10.51 -4.79
N ALA A 267 13.62 10.45 -5.22
CA ALA A 267 14.77 10.85 -4.40
C ALA A 267 14.70 12.33 -3.98
N ASP A 268 14.28 13.22 -4.89
CA ASP A 268 14.09 14.64 -4.60
C ASP A 268 12.92 14.88 -3.61
N ALA A 269 11.85 14.08 -3.68
CA ALA A 269 10.74 14.16 -2.72
C ALA A 269 11.18 13.70 -1.31
N VAL A 270 12.00 12.65 -1.22
CA VAL A 270 12.59 12.18 0.05
C VAL A 270 13.44 13.29 0.68
N HIS A 271 14.33 13.91 -0.13
CA HIS A 271 15.15 15.04 0.32
C HIS A 271 14.27 16.22 0.81
N GLY A 272 13.23 16.58 0.04
CA GLY A 272 12.31 17.65 0.39
C GLY A 272 11.49 17.43 1.68
N ILE A 273 11.27 16.18 2.09
CA ILE A 273 10.65 15.87 3.39
C ILE A 273 11.68 16.02 4.52
N LEU A 274 12.93 15.61 4.32
CA LEU A 274 14.00 15.81 5.29
C LEU A 274 14.22 17.30 5.59
N GLU A 275 14.18 18.16 4.59
CA GLU A 275 14.29 19.63 4.77
C GLU A 275 13.17 20.23 5.62
N LYS A 276 11.98 19.63 5.60
CA LYS A 276 10.81 20.07 6.38
C LYS A 276 10.74 19.42 7.77
N THR A 277 11.60 18.43 8.01
CA THR A 277 11.60 17.67 9.27
C THR A 277 12.21 18.50 10.40
N PRO A 278 11.58 18.52 11.60
CA PRO A 278 12.18 19.17 12.77
C PRO A 278 13.60 18.64 13.06
N PRO A 279 14.56 19.51 13.47
CA PRO A 279 15.97 19.15 13.63
C PRO A 279 16.23 17.92 14.50
N GLU A 280 15.52 17.77 15.62
CA GLU A 280 15.67 16.65 16.54
C GLU A 280 15.27 15.31 15.87
N LEU A 281 14.18 15.33 15.10
CA LEU A 281 13.74 14.14 14.38
C LEU A 281 14.62 13.84 13.17
N ALA A 282 15.17 14.87 12.52
CA ALA A 282 16.15 14.70 11.44
C ALA A 282 17.45 14.05 11.95
N ALA A 283 17.91 14.42 13.16
CA ALA A 283 19.04 13.78 13.84
C ALA A 283 18.74 12.29 14.11
N ASP A 284 17.56 11.97 14.64
CA ASP A 284 17.14 10.58 14.88
C ASP A 284 17.16 9.76 13.56
N ILE A 285 16.67 10.33 12.46
CA ILE A 285 16.63 9.68 11.14
C ILE A 285 18.05 9.48 10.60
N SER A 286 18.96 10.44 10.80
CA SER A 286 20.36 10.30 10.41
C SER A 286 21.03 9.10 11.07
N ASP A 287 20.71 8.86 12.35
CA ASP A 287 21.29 7.76 13.12
C ASP A 287 20.64 6.39 12.78
N ARG A 288 19.33 6.37 12.53
CA ARG A 288 18.55 5.14 12.36
C ARG A 288 18.38 4.71 10.90
N GLY A 289 18.50 5.67 9.99
CA GLY A 289 18.30 5.45 8.57
C GLY A 289 16.85 5.62 8.11
N ILE A 290 16.69 5.52 6.79
CA ILE A 290 15.42 5.56 6.06
C ILE A 290 14.98 4.12 5.77
N VAL A 291 13.73 3.78 6.04
CA VAL A 291 13.17 2.45 5.74
C VAL A 291 12.29 2.55 4.51
N MET A 292 12.59 1.75 3.48
CA MET A 292 11.82 1.65 2.25
C MET A 292 10.91 0.43 2.30
N THR A 293 9.67 0.61 1.86
CA THR A 293 8.63 -0.42 1.75
C THR A 293 7.92 -0.35 0.38
N GLY A 294 7.00 -1.26 0.13
CA GLY A 294 6.28 -1.36 -1.13
C GLY A 294 7.06 -2.07 -2.25
N GLY A 295 6.35 -2.49 -3.28
CA GLY A 295 6.95 -3.25 -4.39
C GLY A 295 7.94 -2.46 -5.24
N GLY A 296 7.74 -1.14 -5.36
CA GLY A 296 8.64 -0.24 -6.10
C GLY A 296 10.00 -0.06 -5.43
N SER A 297 10.09 -0.25 -4.11
CA SER A 297 11.35 -0.18 -3.36
C SER A 297 12.35 -1.27 -3.76
N LEU A 298 11.86 -2.36 -4.37
CA LEU A 298 12.69 -3.47 -4.84
C LEU A 298 13.42 -3.18 -6.15
N LEU A 299 13.20 -2.01 -6.77
CA LEU A 299 13.96 -1.59 -7.94
C LEU A 299 15.44 -1.52 -7.56
N TYR A 300 16.28 -2.26 -8.29
CA TYR A 300 17.70 -2.38 -7.97
C TYR A 300 18.38 -1.02 -7.81
N GLY A 301 19.01 -0.81 -6.65
CA GLY A 301 19.84 0.36 -6.35
C GLY A 301 19.05 1.65 -6.06
N LEU A 302 17.73 1.60 -5.90
CA LEU A 302 16.95 2.77 -5.49
C LEU A 302 17.30 3.20 -4.05
N ASP A 303 17.57 2.23 -3.18
CA ASP A 303 18.14 2.43 -1.85
C ASP A 303 19.47 3.20 -1.88
N LYS A 304 20.35 2.81 -2.80
CA LYS A 304 21.65 3.46 -3.01
C LYS A 304 21.52 4.88 -3.53
N LEU A 305 20.60 5.10 -4.47
CA LEU A 305 20.32 6.43 -5.02
C LEU A 305 19.81 7.39 -3.93
N ILE A 306 18.87 6.93 -3.10
CA ILE A 306 18.33 7.72 -2.00
C ILE A 306 19.43 7.99 -0.96
N ALA A 307 20.21 6.98 -0.60
CA ALA A 307 21.32 7.15 0.35
C ALA A 307 22.38 8.14 -0.16
N GLU A 308 22.71 8.13 -1.46
CA GLU A 308 23.63 9.08 -2.07
C GLU A 308 23.09 10.52 -2.06
N ARG A 309 21.77 10.67 -2.33
CA ARG A 309 21.13 12.00 -2.37
C ARG A 309 20.91 12.62 -1.00
N THR A 310 20.66 11.79 0.02
CA THR A 310 20.33 12.25 1.38
C THR A 310 21.50 12.18 2.35
N HIS A 311 22.56 11.43 2.02
CA HIS A 311 23.67 11.06 2.90
C HIS A 311 23.22 10.31 4.16
N ILE A 312 22.04 9.66 4.10
CA ILE A 312 21.46 8.86 5.19
C ILE A 312 21.40 7.40 4.74
N ASN A 313 21.78 6.49 5.63
CA ASN A 313 21.66 5.05 5.34
C ASN A 313 20.20 4.70 5.01
N THR A 314 19.99 4.01 3.89
CA THR A 314 18.64 3.64 3.42
C THR A 314 18.57 2.12 3.28
N MET A 315 17.54 1.51 3.83
CA MET A 315 17.37 0.07 3.86
C MET A 315 15.98 -0.33 3.37
N ILE A 316 15.90 -1.45 2.66
CA ILE A 316 14.63 -2.05 2.23
C ILE A 316 14.14 -2.99 3.32
N ALA A 317 12.86 -2.93 3.69
CA ALA A 317 12.26 -3.84 4.65
C ALA A 317 12.31 -5.30 4.15
N GLU A 318 12.42 -6.27 5.06
CA GLU A 318 12.59 -7.70 4.73
C GLU A 318 11.49 -8.23 3.80
N ASP A 319 10.23 -7.94 4.08
CA ASP A 319 9.09 -8.23 3.17
C ASP A 319 8.40 -6.91 2.79
N ALA A 320 9.11 -6.10 1.98
CA ALA A 320 8.68 -4.75 1.63
C ALA A 320 7.26 -4.70 1.04
N ILE A 321 6.88 -5.69 0.22
CA ILE A 321 5.57 -5.76 -0.44
C ILE A 321 4.44 -5.95 0.57
N SER A 322 4.70 -6.65 1.68
CA SER A 322 3.67 -7.01 2.65
C SER A 322 3.56 -6.04 3.82
N CYS A 323 4.50 -5.09 3.97
CA CYS A 323 4.56 -4.20 5.13
C CYS A 323 3.24 -3.47 5.38
N VAL A 324 2.64 -2.86 4.37
CA VAL A 324 1.37 -2.13 4.51
C VAL A 324 0.26 -3.05 4.99
N ALA A 325 0.08 -4.22 4.37
CA ALA A 325 -0.97 -5.17 4.75
C ALA A 325 -0.77 -5.73 6.17
N LEU A 326 0.48 -6.07 6.54
CA LEU A 326 0.82 -6.53 7.89
C LEU A 326 0.57 -5.44 8.94
N GLY A 327 0.98 -4.22 8.64
CA GLY A 327 0.80 -3.08 9.53
C GLY A 327 -0.67 -2.71 9.70
N THR A 328 -1.44 -2.71 8.62
CA THR A 328 -2.88 -2.46 8.64
C THR A 328 -3.60 -3.49 9.52
N GLY A 329 -3.21 -4.75 9.43
CA GLY A 329 -3.73 -5.80 10.30
C GLY A 329 -3.35 -5.60 11.78
N LYS A 330 -2.10 -5.29 12.08
CA LYS A 330 -1.60 -5.03 13.44
C LYS A 330 -2.21 -3.75 14.05
N TYR A 331 -2.56 -2.78 13.23
CA TYR A 331 -3.18 -1.53 13.68
C TYR A 331 -4.51 -1.75 14.40
N ILE A 332 -5.30 -2.74 14.01
CA ILE A 332 -6.54 -3.10 14.71
C ILE A 332 -6.23 -3.48 16.17
N GLU A 333 -5.17 -4.25 16.39
CA GLU A 333 -4.76 -4.66 17.74
C GLU A 333 -4.25 -3.48 18.56
N TYR A 334 -3.49 -2.58 17.92
CA TYR A 334 -3.01 -1.34 18.53
C TYR A 334 -4.19 -0.45 18.99
N GLU A 335 -5.15 -0.21 18.12
CA GLU A 335 -6.37 0.55 18.43
C GLU A 335 -7.18 -0.05 19.58
N GLU A 336 -7.37 -1.37 19.60
CA GLU A 336 -8.05 -2.07 20.68
C GLU A 336 -7.31 -1.92 22.00
N ARG A 337 -5.98 -2.03 21.98
CA ARG A 337 -5.12 -1.86 23.16
C ARG A 337 -5.20 -0.43 23.70
N MET A 338 -5.12 0.58 22.84
CA MET A 338 -5.18 1.99 23.25
C MET A 338 -6.55 2.34 23.86
N LYS A 339 -7.64 1.83 23.31
CA LYS A 339 -8.98 2.00 23.88
C LYS A 339 -9.10 1.38 25.28
N ARG A 340 -8.53 0.18 25.50
CA ARG A 340 -8.51 -0.47 26.83
C ARG A 340 -7.69 0.34 27.84
N ILE A 341 -6.56 0.90 27.41
CA ILE A 341 -5.71 1.75 28.29
C ILE A 341 -6.46 3.04 28.65
N GLY A 342 -7.07 3.71 27.66
CA GLY A 342 -7.87 4.92 27.87
C GLY A 342 -9.06 4.70 28.78
N ALA A 343 -9.78 3.58 28.63
CA ALA A 343 -10.88 3.20 29.51
C ALA A 343 -10.43 3.00 30.96
N LYS A 344 -9.33 2.26 31.17
CA LYS A 344 -8.76 2.04 32.52
C LYS A 344 -8.26 3.34 33.17
N ARG A 345 -7.74 4.28 32.37
CA ARG A 345 -7.32 5.58 32.89
C ARG A 345 -8.51 6.42 33.36
N ARG A 346 -9.58 6.48 32.55
CA ARG A 346 -10.84 7.18 32.95
C ARG A 346 -11.47 6.57 34.20
N GLU A 347 -11.49 5.24 34.31
CA GLU A 347 -11.99 4.54 35.48
C GLU A 347 -11.17 4.86 36.73
N ARG A 348 -9.85 4.94 36.64
CA ARG A 348 -8.97 5.37 37.75
C ARG A 348 -9.18 6.82 38.09
N GLU A 349 -9.34 7.71 37.15
CA GLU A 349 -9.61 9.13 37.36
C GLU A 349 -10.99 9.31 38.06
N MET A 350 -12.04 8.56 37.63
CA MET A 350 -13.34 8.59 38.28
C MET A 350 -13.28 8.03 39.73
N ASN A 351 -12.53 6.97 39.96
CA ASN A 351 -12.40 6.38 41.30
C ASN A 351 -11.47 7.18 42.22
N SER A 352 -10.69 8.11 41.69
CA SER A 352 -9.81 9.01 42.45
C SER A 352 -10.51 10.31 42.91
N VAL A 353 -11.73 10.57 42.41
CA VAL A 353 -12.56 11.69 42.86
C VAL A 353 -13.17 11.36 44.23
N PRO A 354 -12.95 12.18 45.30
CA PRO A 354 -13.54 11.95 46.62
C PRO A 354 -15.05 11.80 46.55
N SER A 355 -15.59 10.90 47.41
CA SER A 355 -17.02 10.55 47.44
C SER A 355 -17.96 11.74 47.61
N ASP A 356 -17.52 12.75 48.29
CA ASP A 356 -18.28 13.98 48.57
C ASP A 356 -18.56 14.85 47.31
N ILE A 357 -17.74 14.68 46.21
CA ILE A 357 -17.94 15.36 44.98
C ILE A 357 -18.83 14.51 44.01
N GLN A 358 -18.85 13.16 44.17
CA GLN A 358 -19.66 12.28 43.36
C GLN A 358 -21.17 12.41 43.63
N GLU A 359 -21.58 12.69 44.84
CA GLU A 359 -23.00 12.90 45.19
C GLU A 359 -23.52 14.26 44.65
N GLY A 360 -22.69 15.31 44.59
CA GLY A 360 -23.07 16.62 44.07
C GLY A 360 -23.28 16.68 42.55
N VAL A 361 -22.75 15.72 41.77
CA VAL A 361 -22.94 15.63 40.32
C VAL A 361 -24.20 14.82 39.98
N ARG A 362 -24.57 13.82 40.77
CA ARG A 362 -25.81 13.04 40.58
C ARG A 362 -27.07 13.86 40.88
N SER A 363 -27.03 14.74 41.89
CA SER A 363 -28.18 15.59 42.26
C SER A 363 -28.44 16.77 41.32
N ARG A 364 -27.64 16.98 40.26
CA ARG A 364 -27.85 18.01 39.21
C ARG A 364 -28.36 17.44 37.88
N GLN A 365 -28.57 16.13 37.80
CA GLN A 365 -29.09 15.45 36.60
C GLN A 365 -30.48 14.84 36.83
N GLU A 366 -31.08 14.99 38.03
CA GLU A 366 -32.49 14.80 38.34
C GLU A 366 -33.17 16.20 38.41
#